data_f1b35a8414a6b225a1080b18f358145e
#
_entry.id   f1b35a8414a6b225a1080b18f358145e
#
_cell.length_a   1.000
_cell.length_b   1.000
_cell.length_c   1.000
_cell.angle_alpha   90.00
_cell.angle_beta   90.00
_cell.angle_gamma   90.00
#
_symmetry.space_group_name_H-M   'P 1'
#
loop_
_entity.id
_entity.type
_entity.pdbx_description
1 polymer ?
#
loop_
_entity_poly.entity_id
_entity_poly.type
_entity_poly.pdbx_seq_one_letter_code
_entity_poly.pdbx_strand_id
1 'polypeptide(L)'
;MCVKNAKTLKKYKLDLLRRNRFLVRFPKEINICEWWIEKITKHPILFDNKSSKKFTITFREHGYCGDVVIYKELKKFNVLDKCDRNIVFEDLDATGYAVNREYFINCKAKEIRFDTCDYKNDKIKKCVVVFEYDDIINKL
;
A
#
# COMPACT_ATOMS: atom_id res chain seq x y z
N MET A 1 -15.70 7.62 -10.58
CA MET A 1 -16.42 8.43 -11.59
C MET A 1 -17.22 7.53 -12.51
N CYS A 2 -18.49 7.84 -12.72
CA CYS A 2 -19.33 7.04 -13.61
C CYS A 2 -19.18 7.50 -15.05
N VAL A 3 -18.92 6.55 -15.95
CA VAL A 3 -18.91 6.79 -17.39
C VAL A 3 -20.33 6.61 -17.90
N LYS A 4 -20.93 7.67 -18.43
CA LYS A 4 -22.37 7.69 -18.73
C LYS A 4 -22.75 7.52 -20.21
N ASN A 5 -21.78 7.47 -21.11
CA ASN A 5 -22.09 7.32 -22.54
C ASN A 5 -21.16 6.33 -23.22
N ALA A 6 -21.63 5.71 -24.30
CA ALA A 6 -20.92 4.66 -25.01
C ALA A 6 -19.60 5.13 -25.63
N LYS A 7 -19.51 6.40 -26.05
CA LYS A 7 -18.29 6.97 -26.64
C LYS A 7 -17.18 7.07 -25.59
N THR A 8 -17.54 7.51 -24.38
CA THR A 8 -16.60 7.58 -23.25
C THR A 8 -16.16 6.19 -22.82
N LEU A 9 -17.08 5.22 -22.80
CA LEU A 9 -16.77 3.82 -22.48
C LEU A 9 -15.73 3.24 -23.44
N LYS A 10 -15.90 3.48 -24.75
CA LYS A 10 -14.93 3.02 -25.75
C LYS A 10 -13.56 3.69 -25.58
N LYS A 11 -13.54 4.97 -25.27
CA LYS A 11 -12.30 5.73 -25.10
C LYS A 11 -11.47 5.20 -23.93
N TYR A 12 -12.11 4.88 -22.81
CA TYR A 12 -11.41 4.43 -21.62
C TYR A 12 -11.17 2.92 -21.59
N LYS A 13 -11.75 2.19 -22.56
CA LYS A 13 -11.64 0.72 -22.58
C LYS A 13 -11.78 0.20 -21.17
N LEU A 14 -12.95 0.01 -20.65
CA LEU A 14 -13.19 -0.40 -19.27
C LEU A 14 -12.40 -1.67 -18.93
N ASP A 15 -11.11 -1.49 -18.69
CA ASP A 15 -10.29 -2.54 -18.13
C ASP A 15 -10.75 -2.78 -16.70
N LEU A 16 -11.04 -4.03 -16.38
CA LEU A 16 -11.32 -4.39 -15.01
C LEU A 16 -10.03 -4.27 -14.20
N LEU A 17 -10.14 -3.73 -13.00
CA LEU A 17 -8.99 -3.63 -12.10
C LEU A 17 -8.50 -5.03 -11.75
N ARG A 18 -7.20 -5.25 -11.87
CA ARG A 18 -6.56 -6.52 -11.56
C ARG A 18 -5.84 -6.45 -10.23
N ARG A 19 -5.98 -7.49 -9.41
CA ARG A 19 -5.36 -7.54 -8.07
C ARG A 19 -3.83 -7.50 -8.12
N ASN A 20 -3.22 -7.90 -9.23
CA ASN A 20 -1.77 -7.93 -9.41
C ASN A 20 -1.21 -6.71 -10.13
N ARG A 21 -2.04 -5.71 -10.45
CA ARG A 21 -1.61 -4.48 -11.13
C ARG A 21 -1.81 -3.30 -10.20
N PHE A 22 -0.87 -3.11 -9.31
CA PHE A 22 -0.93 -2.01 -8.35
C PHE A 22 0.47 -1.50 -8.04
N LEU A 23 0.51 -0.30 -7.49
CA LEU A 23 1.73 0.34 -7.02
C LEU A 23 1.43 1.03 -5.69
N VAL A 24 2.38 0.93 -4.75
CA VAL A 24 2.28 1.61 -3.46
C VAL A 24 3.50 2.49 -3.31
N ARG A 25 3.28 3.76 -3.00
CA ARG A 25 4.36 4.73 -2.86
C ARG A 25 4.38 5.31 -1.45
N PHE A 26 5.56 5.31 -0.87
CA PHE A 26 5.85 6.01 0.37
C PHE A 26 6.38 7.42 0.07
N PRO A 27 6.40 8.33 1.06
CA PRO A 27 7.07 9.62 0.88
C PRO A 27 8.52 9.43 0.43
N LYS A 28 9.03 10.37 -0.35
CA LYS A 28 10.39 10.28 -0.93
C LYS A 28 11.50 10.21 0.12
N GLU A 29 11.25 10.69 1.34
CA GLU A 29 12.20 10.63 2.46
C GLU A 29 12.38 9.21 3.00
N ILE A 30 11.46 8.30 2.65
CA ILE A 30 11.45 6.93 3.13
C ILE A 30 11.95 6.01 2.03
N ASN A 31 13.02 5.27 2.33
CA ASN A 31 13.68 4.39 1.36
C ASN A 31 13.05 3.00 1.35
N ILE A 32 11.80 2.93 0.96
CA ILE A 32 11.09 1.68 0.74
C ILE A 32 10.78 1.57 -0.75
N CYS A 33 11.36 0.56 -1.39
CA CYS A 33 11.14 0.33 -2.81
C CYS A 33 9.81 -0.36 -3.05
N GLU A 34 9.12 0.06 -4.08
CA GLU A 34 7.79 -0.46 -4.44
C GLU A 34 7.82 -1.97 -4.69
N TRP A 35 8.89 -2.48 -5.31
CA TRP A 35 9.02 -3.89 -5.64
C TRP A 35 9.30 -4.79 -4.44
N TRP A 36 9.56 -4.22 -3.25
CA TRP A 36 9.64 -4.99 -2.01
C TRP A 36 8.26 -5.42 -1.54
N ILE A 37 7.21 -4.79 -2.03
CA ILE A 37 5.84 -5.04 -1.60
C ILE A 37 5.28 -6.24 -2.36
N GLU A 38 4.84 -7.25 -1.63
CA GLU A 38 4.16 -8.41 -2.22
C GLU A 38 2.67 -8.17 -2.37
N LYS A 39 2.05 -7.63 -1.33
CA LYS A 39 0.61 -7.37 -1.36
C LYS A 39 0.23 -6.29 -0.37
N ILE A 40 -0.93 -5.69 -0.63
CA ILE A 40 -1.60 -4.79 0.30
C ILE A 40 -3.01 -5.32 0.54
N THR A 41 -3.43 -5.33 1.80
CA THR A 41 -4.77 -5.75 2.19
C THR A 41 -5.46 -4.60 2.91
N LYS A 42 -6.54 -4.09 2.32
CA LYS A 42 -7.36 -3.05 2.95
C LYS A 42 -8.32 -3.73 3.93
N HIS A 43 -8.39 -3.23 5.14
CA HIS A 43 -9.32 -3.74 6.14
C HIS A 43 -10.70 -3.12 5.92
N PRO A 44 -11.78 -3.80 6.31
CA PRO A 44 -13.12 -3.25 6.24
C PRO A 44 -13.23 -1.92 6.98
N ILE A 45 -13.98 -0.99 6.40
CA ILE A 45 -14.28 0.30 7.03
C ILE A 45 -15.73 0.25 7.52
N LEU A 46 -15.92 0.46 8.83
CA LEU A 46 -17.25 0.52 9.42
C LEU A 46 -17.75 1.98 9.39
N PHE A 47 -19.00 2.17 9.03
CA PHE A 47 -19.57 3.52 8.90
C PHE A 47 -19.96 4.18 10.22
N ASP A 48 -19.75 3.49 11.34
CA ASP A 48 -20.06 4.01 12.67
C ASP A 48 -19.02 4.98 13.22
N ASN A 49 -17.94 5.21 12.51
CA ASN A 49 -16.81 6.08 12.88
C ASN A 49 -16.07 5.67 14.17
N LYS A 50 -16.37 4.51 14.71
CA LYS A 50 -15.74 4.01 15.94
C LYS A 50 -14.59 3.05 15.68
N SER A 51 -14.49 2.50 14.48
CA SER A 51 -13.43 1.56 14.11
C SER A 51 -12.23 2.30 13.57
N SER A 52 -11.03 1.80 13.88
CA SER A 52 -9.81 2.32 13.28
C SER A 52 -9.77 1.94 11.81
N LYS A 53 -9.34 2.87 10.98
CA LYS A 53 -9.10 2.64 9.55
C LYS A 53 -7.69 2.08 9.38
N LYS A 54 -7.59 0.87 8.89
CA LYS A 54 -6.33 0.13 8.79
C LYS A 54 -6.14 -0.49 7.43
N PHE A 55 -4.90 -0.69 7.06
CA PHE A 55 -4.50 -1.57 5.98
C PHE A 55 -3.20 -2.27 6.32
N THR A 56 -2.91 -3.35 5.63
CA THR A 56 -1.74 -4.18 5.90
C THR A 56 -0.91 -4.29 4.64
N ILE A 57 0.39 -4.09 4.75
CA ILE A 57 1.34 -4.30 3.66
C ILE A 57 2.23 -5.48 4.02
N THR A 58 2.35 -6.44 3.10
CA THR A 58 3.29 -7.54 3.22
C THR A 58 4.51 -7.26 2.34
N PHE A 59 5.68 -7.24 2.95
CA PHE A 59 6.96 -7.03 2.27
C PHE A 59 7.69 -8.36 2.11
N ARG A 60 8.29 -8.56 0.94
CA ARG A 60 9.23 -9.66 0.72
C ARG A 60 10.62 -9.22 1.18
N GLU A 61 11.28 -10.05 1.96
CA GLU A 61 12.64 -9.78 2.40
C GLU A 61 13.65 -10.39 1.42
N HIS A 62 14.75 -9.68 1.19
CA HIS A 62 15.84 -10.13 0.34
C HIS A 62 17.15 -9.51 0.86
N GLY A 63 18.28 -9.77 0.18
CA GLY A 63 19.59 -9.39 0.68
C GLY A 63 19.79 -7.90 0.98
N TYR A 64 19.04 -7.01 0.31
CA TYR A 64 19.11 -5.56 0.54
C TYR A 64 17.93 -5.02 1.34
N CYS A 65 16.99 -5.87 1.67
CA CYS A 65 15.76 -5.47 2.37
C CYS A 65 15.37 -6.56 3.37
N GLY A 66 15.88 -6.45 4.57
CA GLY A 66 15.44 -7.30 5.67
C GLY A 66 14.46 -6.58 6.56
N ASP A 67 13.89 -7.30 7.51
CA ASP A 67 12.93 -6.77 8.48
C ASP A 67 13.49 -5.57 9.27
N VAL A 68 14.78 -5.59 9.59
CA VAL A 68 15.43 -4.48 10.30
C VAL A 68 15.47 -3.21 9.46
N VAL A 69 15.73 -3.34 8.15
CA VAL A 69 15.72 -2.19 7.23
C VAL A 69 14.33 -1.58 7.16
N ILE A 70 13.32 -2.42 6.98
CA ILE A 70 11.92 -1.97 6.93
C ILE A 70 11.53 -1.31 8.25
N TYR A 71 11.88 -1.92 9.38
CA TYR A 71 11.61 -1.36 10.70
C TYR A 71 12.23 0.03 10.88
N LYS A 72 13.49 0.20 10.49
CA LYS A 72 14.18 1.49 10.60
C LYS A 72 13.51 2.57 9.73
N GLU A 73 13.13 2.22 8.50
CA GLU A 73 12.46 3.16 7.62
C GLU A 73 11.07 3.55 8.13
N LEU A 74 10.34 2.61 8.73
CA LEU A 74 9.03 2.89 9.32
C LEU A 74 9.14 3.75 10.57
N LYS A 75 10.22 3.64 11.33
CA LYS A 75 10.48 4.57 12.45
C LYS A 75 10.67 5.98 11.96
N LYS A 76 11.39 6.17 10.86
CA LYS A 76 11.52 7.50 10.22
C LYS A 76 10.17 8.00 9.75
N PHE A 77 9.39 7.14 9.11
CA PHE A 77 8.06 7.47 8.61
C PHE A 77 7.16 7.99 9.73
N ASN A 78 7.15 7.32 10.87
CA ASN A 78 6.27 7.67 11.99
C ASN A 78 6.62 9.01 12.65
N VAL A 79 7.82 9.54 12.46
CA VAL A 79 8.22 10.85 13.01
C VAL A 79 8.10 12.00 12.02
N LEU A 80 7.68 11.71 10.77
CA LEU A 80 7.36 12.77 9.83
C LEU A 80 6.15 13.57 10.29
N ASP A 81 6.02 14.81 9.79
CA ASP A 81 4.83 15.61 10.04
C ASP A 81 3.58 14.93 9.48
N LYS A 82 2.44 15.15 10.12
CA LYS A 82 1.17 14.52 9.71
C LYS A 82 0.85 14.71 8.24
N CYS A 83 1.12 15.89 7.69
CA CYS A 83 0.85 16.20 6.29
C CYS A 83 1.77 15.44 5.32
N ASP A 84 2.89 14.91 5.81
CA ASP A 84 3.87 14.19 4.99
C ASP A 84 3.75 12.67 5.11
N ARG A 85 2.89 12.18 6.02
CA ARG A 85 2.72 10.75 6.24
C ARG A 85 1.58 10.18 5.40
N ASN A 86 1.66 10.37 4.10
CA ASN A 86 0.68 9.85 3.16
C ASN A 86 1.27 8.67 2.39
N ILE A 87 0.47 7.63 2.21
CA ILE A 87 0.82 6.48 1.39
C ILE A 87 -0.13 6.47 0.21
N VAL A 88 0.42 6.36 -1.00
CA VAL A 88 -0.36 6.40 -2.23
C VAL A 88 -0.49 4.99 -2.78
N PHE A 89 -1.72 4.58 -3.03
CA PHE A 89 -2.03 3.33 -3.71
C PHE A 89 -2.57 3.65 -5.10
N GLU A 90 -2.00 3.00 -6.11
CA GLU A 90 -2.43 3.17 -7.50
C GLU A 90 -2.85 1.83 -8.08
N ASP A 91 -4.03 1.78 -8.70
CA ASP A 91 -4.40 0.68 -9.59
C ASP A 91 -3.90 1.01 -11.00
N LEU A 92 -3.30 0.04 -11.65
CA LEU A 92 -2.67 0.22 -12.95
C LEU A 92 -3.45 -0.52 -14.03
N ASP A 93 -3.45 0.04 -15.25
CA ASP A 93 -3.96 -0.67 -16.43
C ASP A 93 -2.90 -1.64 -17.01
N ALA A 94 -3.24 -2.29 -18.11
CA ALA A 94 -2.34 -3.27 -18.74
C ALA A 94 -1.04 -2.65 -19.27
N THR A 95 -1.01 -1.34 -19.48
CA THR A 95 0.17 -0.62 -19.99
C THR A 95 1.01 0.01 -18.87
N GLY A 96 0.57 -0.12 -17.59
CA GLY A 96 1.27 0.41 -16.45
C GLY A 96 0.88 1.82 -16.06
N TYR A 97 -0.14 2.42 -16.69
CA TYR A 97 -0.64 3.73 -16.31
C TYR A 97 -1.65 3.62 -15.17
N ALA A 98 -1.60 4.58 -14.25
CA ALA A 98 -2.55 4.65 -13.15
C ALA A 98 -3.95 4.98 -13.66
N VAL A 99 -4.93 4.15 -13.31
CA VAL A 99 -6.34 4.37 -13.64
C VAL A 99 -7.16 4.70 -12.41
N ASN A 100 -6.60 4.51 -11.24
CA ASN A 100 -7.17 4.91 -9.97
C ASN A 100 -6.04 5.24 -9.00
N ARG A 101 -6.21 6.28 -8.20
CA ARG A 101 -5.20 6.70 -7.23
C ARG A 101 -5.87 7.08 -5.92
N GLU A 102 -5.47 6.40 -4.87
CA GLU A 102 -5.97 6.65 -3.53
C GLU A 102 -4.83 7.13 -2.64
N TYR A 103 -5.07 8.22 -1.90
CA TYR A 103 -4.15 8.73 -0.90
C TYR A 103 -4.67 8.33 0.47
N PHE A 104 -3.90 7.52 1.18
CA PHE A 104 -4.16 7.24 2.59
C PHE A 104 -3.50 8.35 3.40
N ILE A 105 -4.32 9.15 4.07
CA ILE A 105 -3.90 10.39 4.71
C ILE A 105 -3.54 10.15 6.17
N ASN A 106 -2.44 10.76 6.60
CA ASN A 106 -1.93 10.69 7.97
C ASN A 106 -1.79 9.25 8.45
N CYS A 107 -0.98 8.49 7.72
CA CYS A 107 -0.70 7.11 8.06
C CYS A 107 0.29 7.00 9.22
N LYS A 108 0.18 5.91 9.95
CA LYS A 108 1.13 5.55 10.99
C LYS A 108 1.32 4.05 10.98
N ALA A 109 2.57 3.59 11.00
CA ALA A 109 2.87 2.18 11.15
C ALA A 109 2.67 1.79 12.61
N LYS A 110 1.72 0.90 12.87
CA LYS A 110 1.33 0.50 14.24
C LYS A 110 1.97 -0.77 14.71
N GLU A 111 2.18 -1.71 13.80
CA GLU A 111 2.67 -3.03 14.15
C GLU A 111 3.49 -3.58 12.99
N ILE A 112 4.58 -4.24 13.31
CA ILE A 112 5.33 -5.04 12.35
C ILE A 112 5.42 -6.47 12.89
N ARG A 113 5.07 -7.45 12.06
CA ARG A 113 5.13 -8.87 12.39
C ARG A 113 6.25 -9.50 11.58
N PHE A 114 7.15 -10.15 12.28
CA PHE A 114 8.31 -10.79 11.66
C PHE A 114 8.00 -12.26 11.39
N ASP A 115 8.57 -12.76 10.30
CA ASP A 115 8.46 -14.17 9.96
C ASP A 115 9.32 -15.03 10.89
N THR A 116 8.88 -16.26 11.09
CA THR A 116 9.65 -17.25 11.85
C THR A 116 10.77 -17.81 10.97
N CYS A 117 11.98 -17.86 11.51
CA CYS A 117 13.09 -18.54 10.84
C CYS A 117 13.05 -20.03 11.18
N ASP A 118 12.93 -20.86 10.14
CA ASP A 118 12.81 -22.32 10.30
C ASP A 118 13.60 -23.01 9.18
N TYR A 119 14.59 -23.83 9.57
CA TYR A 119 15.41 -24.56 8.60
C TYR A 119 14.62 -25.52 7.71
N LYS A 120 13.45 -25.95 8.15
CA LYS A 120 12.59 -26.87 7.39
C LYS A 120 11.74 -26.19 6.34
N ASN A 121 11.70 -24.86 6.34
CA ASN A 121 10.84 -24.09 5.45
C ASN A 121 11.69 -23.24 4.53
N ASP A 122 11.61 -23.51 3.22
CA ASP A 122 12.38 -22.82 2.19
C ASP A 122 11.64 -21.64 1.55
N LYS A 123 10.49 -21.25 2.09
CA LYS A 123 9.70 -20.13 1.59
C LYS A 123 10.44 -18.81 1.78
N ILE A 124 10.16 -17.87 0.87
CA ILE A 124 10.68 -16.50 0.97
C ILE A 124 10.21 -15.87 2.27
N LYS A 125 11.16 -15.29 2.99
CA LYS A 125 10.90 -14.59 4.24
C LYS A 125 10.11 -13.31 3.97
N LYS A 126 9.11 -13.03 4.80
CA LYS A 126 8.22 -11.88 4.66
C LYS A 126 8.07 -11.16 5.98
N CYS A 127 7.74 -9.88 5.94
CA CYS A 127 7.25 -9.19 7.12
C CYS A 127 5.94 -8.48 6.80
N VAL A 128 5.08 -8.36 7.80
CA VAL A 128 3.74 -7.79 7.65
C VAL A 128 3.66 -6.56 8.54
N VAL A 129 3.25 -5.43 7.94
CA VAL A 129 3.12 -4.16 8.65
C VAL A 129 1.67 -3.70 8.63
N VAL A 130 1.15 -3.38 9.80
CA VAL A 130 -0.21 -2.83 9.94
C VAL A 130 -0.10 -1.31 10.07
N PHE A 131 -0.81 -0.60 9.19
CA PHE A 131 -0.90 0.86 9.19
C PHE A 131 -2.30 1.30 9.62
N GLU A 132 -2.36 2.40 10.33
CA GLU A 132 -3.60 3.14 10.55
C GLU A 132 -3.53 4.44 9.76
N TYR A 133 -4.70 4.92 9.32
CA TYR A 133 -4.81 6.17 8.58
C TYR A 133 -6.08 6.91 8.99
N ASP A 134 -6.14 8.21 8.71
CA ASP A 134 -7.30 9.03 9.07
C ASP A 134 -8.38 9.02 7.99
N ASP A 135 -7.98 9.09 6.72
CA ASP A 135 -8.93 9.19 5.62
C ASP A 135 -8.31 8.70 4.31
N ILE A 136 -9.17 8.45 3.32
CA ILE A 136 -8.77 8.11 1.96
C ILE A 136 -9.30 9.19 1.02
N ILE A 137 -8.42 9.73 0.19
CA ILE A 137 -8.78 10.69 -0.85
C ILE A 137 -8.48 10.05 -2.20
N ASN A 138 -9.49 10.02 -3.08
CA ASN A 138 -9.32 9.55 -4.45
C ASN A 138 -8.99 10.74 -5.35
N LYS A 139 -7.84 10.68 -6.02
CA LYS A 139 -7.38 11.72 -6.94
C LYS A 139 -6.84 11.09 -8.21
N LEU A 140 -7.54 11.30 -9.29
CA LEU A 140 -7.03 10.92 -10.60
C LEU A 140 -7.51 11.90 -11.66
#